data_56db2c8667fd3b4e3b2c418d28db0189
#
_entry.id   56db2c8667fd3b4e3b2c418d28db0189
#
_cell.length_a   1.000
_cell.length_b   1.000
_cell.length_c   1.000
_cell.angle_alpha   90.00
_cell.angle_beta   90.00
_cell.angle_gamma   90.00
#
_symmetry.space_group_name_H-M   'P 1'
#
loop_
_entity.id
_entity.type
_entity.pdbx_description
1 polymer ?
#
loop_
_entity_poly.entity_id
_entity_poly.type
_entity_poly.pdbx_seq_one_letter_code
_entity_poly.pdbx_strand_id
1 'polypeptide(L)'
;MTKLDKLIQELCPDGAPFRTIGECVKPIYNIKWSCSNDTEYQYIDLTSVDRDTHSIGETQTICADNAPSRAQQIVYAQDILLGTTRPLLRRFCAVPNEYNSQICSTGFCVLRADENIVLHRWLYHQISTTKFFDYVEKYQKGASYPAISDADVKKFSIPVPPLPVQREIVRILDNFTELTAELTAEIEARQKQYEYYRDKLLSFEEKI
;
A
#
# COMPACT_ATOMS: atom_id res chain seq x y z
N MET A 1 -22.29 16.27 17.53
CA MET A 1 -22.09 14.82 17.36
C MET A 1 -21.91 14.54 15.89
N THR A 2 -20.75 14.04 15.47
CA THR A 2 -20.45 13.75 14.07
C THR A 2 -21.20 12.50 13.60
N LYS A 3 -21.23 12.25 12.28
CA LYS A 3 -21.79 11.00 11.73
C LYS A 3 -21.06 9.78 12.29
N LEU A 4 -19.73 9.87 12.44
CA LEU A 4 -18.90 8.80 12.99
C LEU A 4 -19.27 8.52 14.46
N ASP A 5 -19.44 9.57 15.29
CA ASP A 5 -19.81 9.38 16.70
C ASP A 5 -21.13 8.61 16.85
N LYS A 6 -22.13 8.93 16.00
CA LYS A 6 -23.41 8.23 15.98
C LYS A 6 -23.25 6.73 15.61
N LEU A 7 -22.49 6.46 14.55
CA LEU A 7 -22.23 5.08 14.10
C LEU A 7 -21.50 4.25 15.17
N ILE A 8 -20.51 4.83 15.85
CA ILE A 8 -19.80 4.16 16.94
C ILE A 8 -20.77 3.87 18.11
N GLN A 9 -21.56 4.87 18.51
CA GLN A 9 -22.51 4.72 19.63
C GLN A 9 -23.58 3.67 19.33
N GLU A 10 -24.04 3.56 18.08
CA GLU A 10 -25.11 2.64 17.68
C GLU A 10 -24.60 1.20 17.44
N LEU A 11 -23.43 1.06 16.82
CA LEU A 11 -22.95 -0.22 16.29
C LEU A 11 -21.81 -0.87 17.07
N CYS A 12 -21.07 -0.10 17.87
CA CYS A 12 -19.96 -0.61 18.69
C CYS A 12 -19.70 0.24 19.95
N PRO A 13 -20.74 0.46 20.82
CA PRO A 13 -20.61 1.32 22.00
C PRO A 13 -19.54 0.80 22.98
N ASP A 14 -19.33 -0.51 23.03
CA ASP A 14 -18.34 -1.18 23.90
C ASP A 14 -16.97 -1.36 23.23
N GLY A 15 -16.73 -0.71 22.07
CA GLY A 15 -15.50 -0.81 21.27
C GLY A 15 -15.59 -1.86 20.16
N ALA A 16 -14.47 -2.07 19.46
CA ALA A 16 -14.40 -2.98 18.33
C ALA A 16 -13.69 -4.30 18.70
N PRO A 17 -14.15 -5.45 18.21
CA PRO A 17 -13.43 -6.70 18.37
C PRO A 17 -12.08 -6.62 17.63
N PHE A 18 -11.06 -7.30 18.18
CA PHE A 18 -9.77 -7.44 17.53
C PHE A 18 -9.68 -8.79 16.84
N ARG A 19 -9.16 -8.78 15.61
CA ARG A 19 -8.85 -9.99 14.83
C ARG A 19 -7.44 -9.89 14.27
N THR A 20 -6.83 -11.04 14.04
CA THR A 20 -5.55 -11.08 13.30
C THR A 20 -5.78 -10.74 11.83
N ILE A 21 -4.78 -10.15 11.16
CA ILE A 21 -4.85 -9.91 9.71
C ILE A 21 -5.18 -11.22 8.97
N GLY A 22 -4.60 -12.35 9.43
CA GLY A 22 -4.86 -13.65 8.82
C GLY A 22 -6.32 -14.08 8.80
N GLU A 23 -7.11 -13.68 9.82
CA GLU A 23 -8.57 -13.94 9.89
C GLU A 23 -9.38 -12.98 9.00
N CYS A 24 -8.74 -11.92 8.50
CA CYS A 24 -9.39 -10.86 7.71
C CYS A 24 -9.10 -10.97 6.21
N VAL A 25 -8.23 -11.90 5.77
CA VAL A 25 -7.77 -12.00 4.39
C VAL A 25 -8.09 -13.34 3.77
N LYS A 26 -8.35 -13.32 2.46
CA LYS A 26 -8.54 -14.51 1.62
C LYS A 26 -7.19 -15.10 1.19
N PRO A 27 -7.15 -16.39 0.83
CA PRO A 27 -5.97 -17.00 0.24
C PRO A 27 -5.61 -16.35 -1.11
N ILE A 28 -4.31 -16.33 -1.40
CA ILE A 28 -3.75 -15.90 -2.69
C ILE A 28 -3.27 -17.10 -3.49
N TYR A 29 -3.10 -16.93 -4.79
CA TYR A 29 -2.69 -17.99 -5.70
C TYR A 29 -1.44 -17.57 -6.46
N ASN A 30 -0.58 -18.56 -6.73
CA ASN A 30 0.59 -18.39 -7.58
C ASN A 30 0.24 -18.71 -9.03
N ILE A 31 0.92 -18.04 -9.96
CA ILE A 31 0.86 -18.39 -11.38
C ILE A 31 1.57 -19.73 -11.62
N LYS A 32 1.04 -20.50 -12.57
CA LYS A 32 1.68 -21.69 -13.10
C LYS A 32 2.24 -21.34 -14.48
N TRP A 33 3.49 -20.94 -14.55
CA TRP A 33 4.14 -20.51 -15.79
C TRP A 33 4.06 -21.56 -16.91
N SER A 34 4.08 -22.86 -16.57
CA SER A 34 3.90 -23.95 -17.53
C SER A 34 2.53 -23.96 -18.23
N CYS A 35 1.55 -23.22 -17.74
CA CYS A 35 0.21 -23.13 -18.29
C CYS A 35 -0.11 -21.74 -18.87
N SER A 36 0.84 -20.79 -18.81
CA SER A 36 0.58 -19.39 -19.14
C SER A 36 0.85 -19.05 -20.62
N ASN A 37 1.38 -19.99 -21.40
CA ASN A 37 1.77 -19.80 -22.81
C ASN A 37 2.37 -18.39 -23.04
N ASP A 38 2.17 -17.75 -24.17
CA ASP A 38 2.71 -16.45 -24.55
C ASP A 38 2.00 -15.25 -23.89
N THR A 39 1.28 -15.44 -22.80
CA THR A 39 0.59 -14.34 -22.12
C THR A 39 1.59 -13.43 -21.42
N GLU A 40 1.50 -12.14 -21.72
CA GLU A 40 2.30 -11.09 -21.08
C GLU A 40 1.65 -10.57 -19.82
N TYR A 41 2.47 -10.29 -18.81
CA TYR A 41 2.05 -9.73 -17.53
C TYR A 41 2.94 -8.56 -17.14
N GLN A 42 2.37 -7.59 -16.42
CA GLN A 42 3.15 -6.56 -15.73
C GLN A 42 3.67 -7.15 -14.42
N TYR A 43 4.98 -7.07 -14.22
CA TYR A 43 5.63 -7.56 -13.02
C TYR A 43 5.90 -6.45 -12.03
N ILE A 44 5.26 -6.55 -10.87
CA ILE A 44 5.45 -5.62 -9.77
C ILE A 44 6.51 -6.20 -8.83
N ASP A 45 7.70 -5.66 -8.83
CA ASP A 45 8.72 -6.02 -7.86
C ASP A 45 8.79 -5.01 -6.70
N LEU A 46 9.68 -5.25 -5.73
CA LEU A 46 9.81 -4.35 -4.58
C LEU A 46 10.26 -2.93 -4.96
N THR A 47 10.99 -2.76 -6.05
CA THR A 47 11.47 -1.45 -6.51
C THR A 47 10.40 -0.69 -7.27
N SER A 48 9.42 -1.38 -7.82
CA SER A 48 8.27 -0.77 -8.50
C SER A 48 7.34 -0.03 -7.54
N VAL A 49 7.39 -0.34 -6.23
CA VAL A 49 6.54 0.36 -5.25
C VAL A 49 7.32 1.48 -4.60
N ASP A 50 6.88 2.71 -4.84
CA ASP A 50 7.44 3.90 -4.22
C ASP A 50 7.08 3.95 -2.72
N ARG A 51 8.06 4.29 -1.89
CA ARG A 51 7.93 4.27 -0.42
C ARG A 51 7.30 5.55 0.16
N ASP A 52 7.30 6.63 -0.61
CA ASP A 52 6.85 7.93 -0.15
C ASP A 52 5.42 8.20 -0.64
N THR A 53 5.13 7.84 -1.90
CA THR A 53 3.78 7.98 -2.51
C THR A 53 2.92 6.73 -2.34
N HIS A 54 3.52 5.59 -1.99
CA HIS A 54 2.84 4.28 -1.89
C HIS A 54 2.08 3.90 -3.16
N SER A 55 2.63 4.28 -4.32
CA SER A 55 2.10 3.98 -5.64
C SER A 55 2.99 2.99 -6.39
N ILE A 56 2.42 2.32 -7.41
CA ILE A 56 3.17 1.47 -8.32
C ILE A 56 3.69 2.37 -9.45
N GLY A 57 5.01 2.44 -9.60
CA GLY A 57 5.71 3.14 -10.68
C GLY A 57 5.99 2.23 -11.87
N GLU A 58 7.20 2.31 -12.43
CA GLU A 58 7.60 1.50 -13.58
C GLU A 58 7.59 0.01 -13.26
N THR A 59 7.02 -0.78 -14.16
CA THR A 59 6.94 -2.24 -14.10
C THR A 59 7.57 -2.86 -15.35
N GLN A 60 7.95 -4.12 -15.26
CA GLN A 60 8.49 -4.87 -16.39
C GLN A 60 7.42 -5.75 -16.99
N THR A 61 7.35 -5.81 -18.32
CA THR A 61 6.53 -6.82 -19.01
C THR A 61 7.29 -8.15 -19.02
N ILE A 62 6.63 -9.19 -18.52
CA ILE A 62 7.18 -10.55 -18.43
C ILE A 62 6.23 -11.58 -19.05
N CYS A 63 6.79 -12.70 -19.50
CA CYS A 63 6.07 -13.89 -19.96
C CYS A 63 6.75 -15.15 -19.40
N ALA A 64 6.27 -16.33 -19.73
CA ALA A 64 6.82 -17.60 -19.24
C ALA A 64 8.32 -17.75 -19.47
N ASP A 65 8.84 -17.25 -20.61
CA ASP A 65 10.23 -17.41 -21.03
C ASP A 65 11.23 -16.51 -20.29
N ASN A 66 10.76 -15.34 -19.81
CA ASN A 66 11.65 -14.34 -19.19
C ASN A 66 11.28 -13.99 -17.74
N ALA A 67 10.28 -14.67 -17.16
CA ALA A 67 9.82 -14.39 -15.81
C ALA A 67 10.92 -14.59 -14.76
N PRO A 68 11.20 -13.57 -13.92
CA PRO A 68 12.10 -13.76 -12.78
C PRO A 68 11.57 -14.85 -11.84
N SER A 69 12.46 -15.57 -11.18
CA SER A 69 12.08 -16.66 -10.26
C SER A 69 11.14 -16.23 -9.13
N ARG A 70 11.15 -14.94 -8.75
CA ARG A 70 10.26 -14.35 -7.75
C ARG A 70 8.92 -13.89 -8.30
N ALA A 71 8.70 -13.86 -9.60
CA ALA A 71 7.45 -13.49 -10.24
C ALA A 71 6.44 -14.63 -10.11
N GLN A 72 5.73 -14.72 -9.00
CA GLN A 72 4.90 -15.90 -8.73
C GLN A 72 3.47 -15.57 -8.28
N GLN A 73 3.25 -14.47 -7.59
CA GLN A 73 1.96 -14.21 -6.94
C GLN A 73 1.03 -13.43 -7.88
N ILE A 74 -0.18 -13.96 -8.10
CA ILE A 74 -1.22 -13.27 -8.87
C ILE A 74 -1.90 -12.25 -7.96
N VAL A 75 -1.91 -10.99 -8.38
CA VAL A 75 -2.59 -9.89 -7.68
C VAL A 75 -3.85 -9.48 -8.39
N TYR A 76 -4.82 -9.02 -7.63
CA TYR A 76 -6.04 -8.41 -8.15
C TYR A 76 -6.16 -6.97 -7.68
N ALA A 77 -6.99 -6.21 -8.39
CA ALA A 77 -7.33 -4.85 -7.95
C ALA A 77 -7.79 -4.86 -6.48
N GLN A 78 -7.36 -3.86 -5.73
CA GLN A 78 -7.62 -3.68 -4.29
C GLN A 78 -6.85 -4.64 -3.36
N ASP A 79 -6.06 -5.60 -3.85
CA ASP A 79 -5.10 -6.29 -2.99
C ASP A 79 -4.12 -5.29 -2.39
N ILE A 80 -3.68 -5.55 -1.16
CA ILE A 80 -2.64 -4.73 -0.52
C ILE A 80 -1.31 -5.48 -0.61
N LEU A 81 -0.31 -4.84 -1.18
CA LEU A 81 1.06 -5.34 -1.23
C LEU A 81 1.86 -4.74 -0.07
N LEU A 82 2.51 -5.57 0.72
CA LEU A 82 3.44 -5.16 1.78
C LEU A 82 4.81 -5.79 1.52
N GLY A 83 5.82 -4.96 1.29
CA GLY A 83 7.21 -5.42 1.13
C GLY A 83 7.73 -6.10 2.40
N THR A 84 8.08 -7.38 2.30
CA THR A 84 8.53 -8.20 3.44
C THR A 84 10.05 -8.21 3.60
N THR A 85 10.80 -7.83 2.57
CA THR A 85 12.26 -7.64 2.63
C THR A 85 12.57 -6.18 2.92
N ARG A 86 13.41 -5.92 3.95
CA ARG A 86 13.67 -4.58 4.49
C ARG A 86 12.36 -3.83 4.76
N PRO A 87 11.46 -4.40 5.57
CA PRO A 87 10.08 -3.92 5.68
C PRO A 87 9.99 -2.50 6.28
N LEU A 88 11.00 -2.05 7.02
CA LEU A 88 11.07 -0.68 7.54
C LEU A 88 11.33 0.39 6.47
N LEU A 89 11.59 0.00 5.21
CA LEU A 89 11.51 0.92 4.07
C LEU A 89 10.06 1.28 3.71
N ARG A 90 9.09 0.68 4.37
CA ARG A 90 7.65 0.99 4.24
C ARG A 90 7.13 0.94 2.81
N ARG A 91 7.60 -0.04 2.01
CA ARG A 91 7.07 -0.27 0.67
C ARG A 91 5.76 -1.04 0.77
N PHE A 92 4.66 -0.35 0.63
CA PHE A 92 3.32 -0.95 0.57
C PHE A 92 2.42 -0.11 -0.34
N CYS A 93 1.46 -0.74 -0.99
CA CYS A 93 0.50 -0.06 -1.84
C CYS A 93 -0.81 -0.86 -1.92
N ALA A 94 -1.89 -0.21 -2.33
CA ALA A 94 -3.07 -0.88 -2.85
C ALA A 94 -2.91 -1.07 -4.36
N VAL A 95 -3.23 -2.26 -4.86
CA VAL A 95 -3.15 -2.58 -6.30
C VAL A 95 -4.26 -1.84 -7.05
N PRO A 96 -3.94 -0.92 -7.96
CA PRO A 96 -4.94 -0.23 -8.76
C PRO A 96 -5.52 -1.13 -9.86
N ASN A 97 -6.61 -0.69 -10.49
CA ASN A 97 -7.39 -1.48 -11.45
C ASN A 97 -6.58 -1.92 -12.68
N GLU A 98 -5.64 -1.10 -13.14
CA GLU A 98 -4.77 -1.41 -14.29
C GLU A 98 -3.85 -2.61 -14.06
N TYR A 99 -3.56 -2.93 -12.80
CA TYR A 99 -2.76 -4.11 -12.43
C TYR A 99 -3.61 -5.32 -12.01
N ASN A 100 -4.90 -5.33 -12.32
CA ASN A 100 -5.74 -6.48 -12.03
C ASN A 100 -5.28 -7.73 -12.80
N SER A 101 -5.17 -8.86 -12.12
CA SER A 101 -4.66 -10.13 -12.66
C SER A 101 -3.20 -10.10 -13.14
N GLN A 102 -2.41 -9.17 -12.63
CA GLN A 102 -0.98 -9.07 -12.90
C GLN A 102 -0.16 -9.88 -11.88
N ILE A 103 1.17 -9.84 -12.00
CA ILE A 103 2.08 -10.67 -11.20
C ILE A 103 2.91 -9.78 -10.28
N CYS A 104 3.05 -10.16 -9.02
CA CYS A 104 4.01 -9.53 -8.12
C CYS A 104 5.08 -10.49 -7.61
N SER A 105 6.13 -9.89 -7.06
CA SER A 105 7.25 -10.61 -6.44
C SER A 105 6.83 -11.31 -5.15
N THR A 106 7.39 -12.50 -4.88
CA THR A 106 7.36 -13.16 -3.57
C THR A 106 8.05 -12.36 -2.45
N GLY A 107 8.63 -11.21 -2.77
CA GLY A 107 9.10 -10.23 -1.79
C GLY A 107 7.98 -9.41 -1.15
N PHE A 108 6.74 -9.56 -1.63
CA PHE A 108 5.55 -8.97 -1.01
C PHE A 108 4.74 -10.02 -0.26
N CYS A 109 4.22 -9.63 0.88
CA CYS A 109 3.04 -10.26 1.49
C CYS A 109 1.80 -9.63 0.83
N VAL A 110 1.04 -10.43 0.09
CA VAL A 110 -0.21 -9.99 -0.54
C VAL A 110 -1.36 -10.21 0.44
N LEU A 111 -2.07 -9.12 0.75
CA LEU A 111 -3.21 -9.13 1.68
C LEU A 111 -4.49 -8.84 0.89
N ARG A 112 -5.24 -9.87 0.57
CA ARG A 112 -6.54 -9.82 -0.10
C ARG A 112 -7.65 -9.76 0.93
N ALA A 113 -8.23 -8.60 1.15
CA ALA A 113 -9.27 -8.42 2.14
C ALA A 113 -10.48 -9.34 1.89
N ASP A 114 -11.03 -9.92 2.95
CA ASP A 114 -12.39 -10.44 2.90
C ASP A 114 -13.37 -9.31 3.17
N GLU A 115 -13.93 -8.74 2.11
CA GLU A 115 -14.80 -7.55 2.16
C GLU A 115 -16.11 -7.79 2.98
N ASN A 116 -16.40 -9.02 3.39
CA ASN A 116 -17.47 -9.31 4.34
C ASN A 116 -17.05 -9.03 5.79
N ILE A 117 -15.74 -8.90 6.06
CA ILE A 117 -15.16 -8.72 7.39
C ILE A 117 -14.47 -7.37 7.48
N VAL A 118 -13.61 -7.06 6.51
CA VAL A 118 -12.75 -5.88 6.51
C VAL A 118 -12.64 -5.28 5.10
N LEU A 119 -12.79 -3.96 5.01
CA LEU A 119 -12.56 -3.25 3.75
C LEU A 119 -11.06 -3.25 3.43
N HIS A 120 -10.69 -3.39 2.15
CA HIS A 120 -9.29 -3.30 1.72
C HIS A 120 -8.64 -1.97 2.15
N ARG A 121 -9.35 -0.84 2.06
CA ARG A 121 -8.85 0.47 2.52
C ARG A 121 -8.68 0.53 4.04
N TRP A 122 -9.55 -0.14 4.81
CA TRP A 122 -9.35 -0.29 6.25
C TRP A 122 -8.05 -1.03 6.57
N LEU A 123 -7.82 -2.15 5.88
CA LEU A 123 -6.60 -2.93 6.01
C LEU A 123 -5.35 -2.13 5.63
N TYR A 124 -5.43 -1.37 4.52
CA TYR A 124 -4.38 -0.44 4.10
C TYR A 124 -4.03 0.56 5.20
N HIS A 125 -5.01 1.24 5.79
CA HIS A 125 -4.78 2.18 6.88
C HIS A 125 -4.24 1.51 8.15
N GLN A 126 -4.66 0.28 8.46
CA GLN A 126 -4.12 -0.46 9.62
C GLN A 126 -2.64 -0.78 9.46
N ILE A 127 -2.19 -1.22 8.29
CA ILE A 127 -0.76 -1.52 8.05
C ILE A 127 0.09 -0.25 7.86
N SER A 128 -0.49 0.91 7.63
CA SER A 128 0.24 2.18 7.55
C SER A 128 0.55 2.80 8.92
N THR A 129 0.00 2.24 10.02
CA THR A 129 0.15 2.78 11.37
C THR A 129 1.55 2.58 11.93
N THR A 130 2.00 3.50 12.80
CA THR A 130 3.23 3.35 13.58
C THR A 130 3.22 2.05 14.38
N LYS A 131 2.08 1.72 15.03
CA LYS A 131 1.91 0.48 15.80
C LYS A 131 2.20 -0.78 14.98
N PHE A 132 1.80 -0.80 13.71
CA PHE A 132 2.12 -1.92 12.82
C PHE A 132 3.62 -1.98 12.52
N PHE A 133 4.27 -0.86 12.24
CA PHE A 133 5.71 -0.86 11.95
C PHE A 133 6.57 -1.13 13.18
N ASP A 134 6.16 -0.73 14.38
CA ASP A 134 6.80 -1.15 15.64
C ASP A 134 6.71 -2.67 15.83
N TYR A 135 5.57 -3.26 15.47
CA TYR A 135 5.42 -4.72 15.45
C TYR A 135 6.34 -5.37 14.42
N VAL A 136 6.41 -4.83 13.20
CA VAL A 136 7.30 -5.32 12.13
C VAL A 136 8.76 -5.26 12.56
N GLU A 137 9.19 -4.15 13.17
CA GLU A 137 10.55 -3.98 13.69
C GLU A 137 10.90 -5.05 14.72
N LYS A 138 9.97 -5.36 15.61
CA LYS A 138 10.18 -6.37 16.66
C LYS A 138 10.27 -7.79 16.11
N TYR A 139 9.54 -8.12 15.04
CA TYR A 139 9.42 -9.49 14.53
C TYR A 139 10.23 -9.76 13.25
N GLN A 140 10.81 -8.74 12.61
CA GLN A 140 11.73 -8.93 11.49
C GLN A 140 12.98 -9.70 11.92
N LYS A 141 13.56 -10.49 11.02
CA LYS A 141 14.75 -11.30 11.25
C LYS A 141 15.83 -10.97 10.22
N GLY A 142 17.10 -11.10 10.62
CA GLY A 142 18.25 -10.85 9.77
C GLY A 142 18.88 -9.48 10.03
N ALA A 143 20.22 -9.43 10.16
CA ALA A 143 20.97 -8.20 10.48
C ALA A 143 21.17 -7.31 9.24
N SER A 144 21.71 -7.88 8.14
CA SER A 144 22.05 -7.11 6.92
C SER A 144 20.86 -6.97 5.96
N TYR A 145 20.00 -7.99 5.90
CA TYR A 145 18.79 -8.03 5.08
C TYR A 145 17.60 -8.45 5.93
N PRO A 146 17.11 -7.54 6.79
CA PRO A 146 15.99 -7.86 7.64
C PRO A 146 14.75 -8.19 6.79
N ALA A 147 14.01 -9.22 7.21
CA ALA A 147 12.78 -9.63 6.57
C ALA A 147 11.76 -10.09 7.61
N ILE A 148 10.47 -9.93 7.31
CA ILE A 148 9.37 -10.46 8.09
C ILE A 148 8.64 -11.52 7.26
N SER A 149 8.23 -12.60 7.89
CA SER A 149 7.44 -13.63 7.18
C SER A 149 5.98 -13.20 7.01
N ASP A 150 5.33 -13.68 5.94
CA ASP A 150 3.88 -13.50 5.74
C ASP A 150 3.07 -14.02 6.93
N ALA A 151 3.52 -15.13 7.52
CA ALA A 151 2.89 -15.70 8.70
C ALA A 151 2.95 -14.75 9.91
N ASP A 152 4.08 -14.06 10.10
CA ASP A 152 4.21 -13.10 11.20
C ASP A 152 3.44 -11.80 10.92
N VAL A 153 3.41 -11.32 9.67
CA VAL A 153 2.52 -10.20 9.26
C VAL A 153 1.06 -10.53 9.58
N LYS A 154 0.62 -11.73 9.21
CA LYS A 154 -0.77 -12.18 9.41
C LYS A 154 -1.18 -12.39 10.87
N LYS A 155 -0.22 -12.48 11.80
CA LYS A 155 -0.48 -12.54 13.25
C LYS A 155 -0.78 -11.18 13.89
N PHE A 156 -0.47 -10.08 13.19
CA PHE A 156 -0.77 -8.76 13.75
C PHE A 156 -2.27 -8.59 13.95
N SER A 157 -2.65 -8.10 15.12
CA SER A 157 -4.06 -7.94 15.52
C SER A 157 -4.52 -6.51 15.28
N ILE A 158 -5.62 -6.35 14.55
CA ILE A 158 -6.25 -5.09 14.19
C ILE A 158 -7.67 -5.01 14.75
N PRO A 159 -8.17 -3.80 15.06
CA PRO A 159 -9.58 -3.60 15.38
C PRO A 159 -10.43 -3.79 14.12
N VAL A 160 -11.55 -4.49 14.25
CA VAL A 160 -12.47 -4.77 13.14
C VAL A 160 -13.89 -4.33 13.55
N PRO A 161 -14.17 -3.01 13.58
CA PRO A 161 -15.52 -2.53 13.84
C PRO A 161 -16.48 -2.92 12.71
N PRO A 162 -17.80 -2.81 12.88
CA PRO A 162 -18.78 -3.05 11.84
C PRO A 162 -18.48 -2.25 10.56
N LEU A 163 -18.76 -2.83 9.38
CA LEU A 163 -18.42 -2.25 8.07
C LEU A 163 -18.89 -0.78 7.87
N PRO A 164 -20.07 -0.34 8.39
CA PRO A 164 -20.45 1.07 8.28
C PRO A 164 -19.49 2.03 9.01
N VAL A 165 -18.95 1.59 10.15
CA VAL A 165 -17.94 2.36 10.92
C VAL A 165 -16.62 2.40 10.15
N GLN A 166 -16.18 1.25 9.62
CA GLN A 166 -14.99 1.18 8.78
C GLN A 166 -15.10 2.13 7.58
N ARG A 167 -16.23 2.11 6.85
CA ARG A 167 -16.46 3.00 5.69
C ARG A 167 -16.34 4.47 6.04
N GLU A 168 -16.93 4.89 7.16
CA GLU A 168 -16.90 6.30 7.55
C GLU A 168 -15.49 6.74 7.97
N ILE A 169 -14.75 5.90 8.70
CA ILE A 169 -13.37 6.19 9.07
C ILE A 169 -12.47 6.22 7.82
N VAL A 170 -12.59 5.22 6.94
CA VAL A 170 -11.86 5.16 5.66
C VAL A 170 -12.12 6.42 4.83
N ARG A 171 -13.38 6.83 4.67
CA ARG A 171 -13.74 8.06 3.95
C ARG A 171 -13.04 9.29 4.51
N ILE A 172 -12.97 9.41 5.84
CA ILE A 172 -12.27 10.52 6.49
C ILE A 172 -10.76 10.46 6.21
N LEU A 173 -10.14 9.29 6.37
CA LEU A 173 -8.70 9.13 6.18
C LEU A 173 -8.29 9.30 4.72
N ASP A 174 -9.08 8.78 3.78
CA ASP A 174 -8.83 8.93 2.35
C ASP A 174 -8.92 10.40 1.91
N ASN A 175 -9.90 11.16 2.44
CA ASN A 175 -9.98 12.61 2.19
C ASN A 175 -8.73 13.35 2.71
N PHE A 176 -8.19 12.98 3.88
CA PHE A 176 -6.92 13.58 4.35
C PHE A 176 -5.75 13.24 3.46
N THR A 177 -5.69 12.01 2.95
CA THR A 177 -4.63 11.58 2.02
C THR A 177 -4.69 12.36 0.72
N GLU A 178 -5.91 12.53 0.14
CA GLU A 178 -6.14 13.31 -1.07
C GLU A 178 -5.74 14.78 -0.89
N LEU A 179 -6.24 15.43 0.17
CA LEU A 179 -5.88 16.81 0.49
C LEU A 179 -4.38 17.00 0.69
N THR A 180 -3.70 16.04 1.33
CA THR A 180 -2.25 16.10 1.52
C THR A 180 -1.53 16.00 0.19
N ALA A 181 -1.97 15.15 -0.72
CA ALA A 181 -1.39 15.02 -2.06
C ALA A 181 -1.58 16.30 -2.89
N GLU A 182 -2.79 16.90 -2.87
CA GLU A 182 -3.08 18.17 -3.53
C GLU A 182 -2.19 19.31 -3.02
N LEU A 183 -2.07 19.44 -1.69
CA LEU A 183 -1.22 20.46 -1.07
C LEU A 183 0.26 20.26 -1.42
N THR A 184 0.73 19.03 -1.46
CA THR A 184 2.12 18.72 -1.85
C THR A 184 2.37 19.14 -3.30
N ALA A 185 1.46 18.81 -4.21
CA ALA A 185 1.56 19.21 -5.62
C ALA A 185 1.52 20.74 -5.78
N GLU A 186 0.70 21.45 -4.99
CA GLU A 186 0.66 22.92 -5.00
C GLU A 186 1.98 23.51 -4.49
N ILE A 187 2.55 22.98 -3.40
CA ILE A 187 3.84 23.42 -2.87
C ILE A 187 4.93 23.26 -3.94
N GLU A 188 5.02 22.13 -4.62
CA GLU A 188 5.99 21.90 -5.68
C GLU A 188 5.81 22.89 -6.86
N ALA A 189 4.57 23.14 -7.26
CA ALA A 189 4.28 24.12 -8.31
C ALA A 189 4.70 25.54 -7.92
N ARG A 190 4.41 25.94 -6.66
CA ARG A 190 4.83 27.24 -6.11
C ARG A 190 6.35 27.37 -6.01
N GLN A 191 7.03 26.29 -5.62
CA GLN A 191 8.49 26.28 -5.57
C GLN A 191 9.11 26.52 -6.94
N LYS A 192 8.62 25.83 -7.98
CA LYS A 192 9.07 26.04 -9.37
C LYS A 192 8.79 27.47 -9.85
N GLN A 193 7.61 28.00 -9.49
CA GLN A 193 7.25 29.39 -9.82
C GLN A 193 8.18 30.40 -9.12
N TYR A 194 8.49 30.17 -7.86
CA TYR A 194 9.43 31.01 -7.10
C TYR A 194 10.82 30.99 -7.74
N GLU A 195 11.35 29.82 -8.05
CA GLU A 195 12.67 29.67 -8.69
C GLU A 195 12.75 30.42 -10.03
N TYR A 196 11.72 30.25 -10.87
CA TYR A 196 11.62 30.97 -12.14
C TYR A 196 11.66 32.48 -11.97
N TYR A 197 10.82 33.03 -11.08
CA TYR A 197 10.77 34.49 -10.88
C TYR A 197 12.01 35.02 -10.17
N ARG A 198 12.56 34.29 -9.20
CA ARG A 198 13.83 34.64 -8.55
C ARG A 198 14.93 34.80 -9.59
N ASP A 199 15.12 33.81 -10.43
CA ASP A 199 16.21 33.84 -11.42
C ASP A 199 15.97 34.92 -12.46
N LYS A 200 14.72 35.13 -12.89
CA LYS A 200 14.35 36.20 -13.81
C LYS A 200 14.53 37.61 -13.23
N LEU A 201 14.15 37.81 -11.97
CA LEU A 201 14.20 39.14 -11.33
C LEU A 201 15.61 39.52 -10.86
N LEU A 202 16.47 38.53 -10.61
CA LEU A 202 17.85 38.75 -10.21
C LEU A 202 18.86 38.76 -11.37
N SER A 203 18.41 38.43 -12.58
CA SER A 203 19.26 38.56 -13.78
C SER A 203 19.24 39.98 -14.35
N PHE A 204 20.40 40.61 -14.39
CA PHE A 204 20.62 41.94 -15.01
C PHE A 204 21.66 41.83 -16.09
N GLU A 205 21.52 42.66 -17.15
CA GLU A 205 22.59 42.81 -18.12
C GLU A 205 23.76 43.57 -17.50
N GLU A 206 24.99 43.11 -17.79
CA GLU A 206 26.19 43.77 -17.32
C GLU A 206 26.30 45.16 -18.02
N LYS A 207 26.50 46.18 -17.21
CA LYS A 207 26.66 47.54 -17.74
C LYS A 207 28.06 47.66 -18.34
N ILE A 208 28.13 47.73 -19.66
CA ILE A 208 29.38 47.97 -20.44
C ILE A 208 29.86 49.39 -20.22
#